data_6998fb85d909fce1b3120ba7202f1ba1
#
_entry.id   6998fb85d909fce1b3120ba7202f1ba1
#
_cell.length_a   1.000
_cell.length_b   1.000
_cell.length_c   1.000
_cell.angle_alpha   90.00
_cell.angle_beta   90.00
_cell.angle_gamma   90.00
#
_symmetry.space_group_name_H-M   'P 1'
#
loop_
_entity.id
_entity.type
_entity.pdbx_description
1 polymer ?
#
loop_
_entity_poly.entity_id
_entity_poly.type
_entity_poly.pdbx_seq_one_letter_code
_entity_poly.pdbx_strand_id
1 'polypeptide(L)'
;MMHWSGTKTAAGTRDIAVTRRRFLASMAANFGAYGVANAAGYQGLQSSTPFRFPETGAGVIEQVIPKAGIPTGIVFNDSIQKLIAAGAIDPDKFRASSPELPAWVGRLLIAQSDDPIVFSQDTAPYLVNLLWPIGLSNKAAFNEISPINTLSIPSFASTGGWTLGRQPNGYVYFNRAEAVRMTAHQQAMVLAVARATYRPCCNNSTLFQDCNHGSALLGLLELAASQGATLNGLYRLALTANSYWFPDNYPKTALYFSHFHRQSWRDIDQKLILSAAYSSGSGWETNVNSRLRRANVTLPGTTNRQQGC
;
A
#
# COMPACT_ATOMS: atom_id res chain seq x y z
N MET A 1 -10.87 -59.46 -2.00
CA MET A 1 -10.61 -58.71 -3.27
C MET A 1 -11.87 -57.94 -3.62
N MET A 2 -11.91 -56.63 -3.30
CA MET A 2 -12.95 -55.71 -3.77
C MET A 2 -12.24 -54.49 -4.38
N HIS A 3 -12.35 -54.36 -5.70
CA HIS A 3 -11.89 -53.17 -6.45
C HIS A 3 -12.84 -51.98 -6.19
N TRP A 4 -12.31 -50.85 -5.71
CA TRP A 4 -13.03 -49.60 -5.65
C TRP A 4 -12.45 -48.67 -6.71
N SER A 5 -13.21 -48.45 -7.80
CA SER A 5 -12.91 -47.50 -8.86
C SER A 5 -13.55 -46.16 -8.49
N GLY A 6 -12.74 -45.21 -8.03
CA GLY A 6 -13.19 -43.82 -7.77
C GLY A 6 -12.97 -42.95 -9.01
N THR A 7 -14.06 -42.60 -9.67
CA THR A 7 -14.08 -41.58 -10.72
C THR A 7 -13.89 -40.18 -10.10
N LYS A 8 -12.76 -39.55 -10.35
CA LYS A 8 -12.52 -38.13 -10.02
C LYS A 8 -13.27 -37.24 -11.01
N THR A 9 -14.30 -36.55 -10.55
CA THR A 9 -15.04 -35.57 -11.33
C THR A 9 -14.19 -34.31 -11.54
N ALA A 10 -13.93 -33.98 -12.81
CA ALA A 10 -13.14 -32.81 -13.26
C ALA A 10 -13.94 -31.49 -13.25
N ALA A 11 -14.83 -31.27 -12.28
CA ALA A 11 -15.72 -30.10 -12.24
C ALA A 11 -15.07 -28.82 -11.65
N GLY A 12 -14.09 -28.95 -10.75
CA GLY A 12 -13.56 -27.79 -10.02
C GLY A 12 -12.64 -26.84 -10.80
N THR A 13 -11.99 -27.33 -11.87
CA THR A 13 -10.99 -26.51 -12.61
C THR A 13 -11.61 -25.63 -13.70
N ARG A 14 -12.79 -25.98 -14.24
CA ARG A 14 -13.43 -25.18 -15.30
C ARG A 14 -14.10 -23.91 -14.76
N ASP A 15 -14.68 -23.93 -13.59
CA ASP A 15 -15.38 -22.77 -13.01
C ASP A 15 -14.43 -21.65 -12.60
N ILE A 16 -13.25 -21.99 -12.06
CA ILE A 16 -12.21 -21.01 -11.70
C ILE A 16 -11.68 -20.28 -12.94
N ALA A 17 -11.46 -21.00 -14.05
CA ALA A 17 -10.97 -20.40 -15.29
C ALA A 17 -12.01 -19.48 -15.96
N VAL A 18 -13.29 -19.83 -15.89
CA VAL A 18 -14.39 -19.02 -16.42
C VAL A 18 -14.59 -17.74 -15.59
N THR A 19 -14.50 -17.82 -14.27
CA THR A 19 -14.61 -16.66 -13.38
C THR A 19 -13.45 -15.67 -13.60
N ARG A 20 -12.23 -16.18 -13.74
CA ARG A 20 -11.05 -15.34 -14.06
C ARG A 20 -11.18 -14.64 -15.41
N ARG A 21 -11.64 -15.34 -16.46
CA ARG A 21 -11.84 -14.75 -17.80
C ARG A 21 -12.94 -13.69 -17.81
N ARG A 22 -14.06 -13.91 -17.10
CA ARG A 22 -15.15 -12.93 -17.02
C ARG A 22 -14.73 -11.69 -16.23
N PHE A 23 -13.97 -11.84 -15.14
CA PHE A 23 -13.45 -10.72 -14.37
C PHE A 23 -12.46 -9.87 -15.18
N LEU A 24 -11.51 -10.50 -15.87
CA LEU A 24 -10.54 -9.78 -16.71
C LEU A 24 -11.20 -9.11 -17.94
N ALA A 25 -12.22 -9.75 -18.55
CA ALA A 25 -12.98 -9.17 -19.65
C ALA A 25 -13.83 -7.96 -19.19
N SER A 26 -14.44 -8.03 -18.02
CA SER A 26 -15.16 -6.90 -17.40
C SER A 26 -14.24 -5.72 -17.11
N MET A 27 -13.00 -5.98 -16.69
CA MET A 27 -12.02 -4.92 -16.48
C MET A 27 -11.53 -4.29 -17.79
N ALA A 28 -11.29 -5.09 -18.84
CA ALA A 28 -10.86 -4.58 -20.14
C ALA A 28 -11.93 -3.70 -20.82
N ALA A 29 -13.20 -4.05 -20.68
CA ALA A 29 -14.30 -3.27 -21.24
C ALA A 29 -14.47 -1.87 -20.59
N ASN A 30 -14.12 -1.74 -19.29
CA ASN A 30 -14.19 -0.46 -18.58
C ASN A 30 -13.00 0.48 -18.88
N PHE A 31 -11.85 -0.04 -19.34
CA PHE A 31 -10.69 0.81 -19.66
C PHE A 31 -10.81 1.47 -21.05
N GLY A 32 -11.60 0.92 -21.96
CA GLY A 32 -11.78 1.45 -23.32
C GLY A 32 -12.69 2.69 -23.42
N ALA A 33 -13.52 2.98 -22.40
CA ALA A 33 -14.53 4.04 -22.46
C ALA A 33 -14.10 5.39 -21.83
N TYR A 34 -12.95 5.48 -21.17
CA TYR A 34 -12.51 6.69 -20.45
C TYR A 34 -11.42 7.49 -21.15
N GLY A 35 -11.14 7.20 -22.42
CA GLY A 35 -10.07 7.85 -23.19
C GLY A 35 -10.36 9.24 -23.74
N VAL A 36 -11.59 9.77 -23.72
CA VAL A 36 -11.94 11.01 -24.45
C VAL A 36 -12.94 11.91 -23.70
N ALA A 37 -12.85 12.07 -22.40
CA ALA A 37 -13.65 13.11 -21.74
C ALA A 37 -12.94 13.62 -20.50
N ASN A 38 -12.15 14.67 -20.65
CA ASN A 38 -11.95 15.80 -19.74
C ASN A 38 -10.64 16.55 -20.05
N ALA A 39 -10.59 17.16 -21.23
CA ALA A 39 -9.61 18.21 -21.54
C ALA A 39 -10.18 19.64 -21.30
N ALA A 40 -11.20 19.77 -20.48
CA ALA A 40 -11.75 21.07 -20.12
C ALA A 40 -11.81 21.20 -18.59
N GLY A 41 -10.91 21.98 -18.00
CA GLY A 41 -11.06 22.40 -16.60
C GLY A 41 -9.83 22.36 -15.70
N TYR A 42 -8.62 22.42 -16.22
CA TYR A 42 -7.45 22.70 -15.38
C TYR A 42 -6.78 24.01 -15.82
N GLN A 43 -7.54 25.09 -15.76
CA GLN A 43 -6.98 26.44 -15.62
C GLN A 43 -7.01 26.76 -14.13
N GLY A 44 -5.86 26.76 -13.49
CA GLY A 44 -5.82 27.11 -12.10
C GLY A 44 -4.43 27.10 -11.53
N LEU A 45 -3.88 28.29 -11.35
CA LEU A 45 -2.76 28.63 -10.50
C LEU A 45 -1.37 28.15 -11.00
N GLN A 46 -0.91 28.76 -12.07
CA GLN A 46 0.51 29.02 -12.22
C GLN A 46 0.91 30.01 -11.11
N SER A 47 1.33 29.48 -9.98
CA SER A 47 2.07 30.25 -9.00
C SER A 47 3.40 30.62 -9.65
N SER A 48 3.55 31.88 -10.05
CA SER A 48 4.75 32.47 -10.65
C SER A 48 5.88 32.72 -9.64
N THR A 49 5.88 32.02 -8.50
CA THR A 49 7.02 32.03 -7.59
C THR A 49 8.15 31.19 -8.18
N PRO A 50 9.33 31.76 -8.43
CA PRO A 50 10.47 30.99 -8.91
C PRO A 50 10.77 29.87 -7.92
N PHE A 51 10.94 28.64 -8.43
CA PHE A 51 11.31 27.49 -7.63
C PHE A 51 12.64 27.79 -6.92
N ARG A 52 12.57 28.03 -5.61
CA ARG A 52 13.75 28.04 -4.75
C ARG A 52 14.06 26.61 -4.35
N PHE A 53 15.27 26.14 -4.69
CA PHE A 53 15.79 24.92 -4.12
C PHE A 53 15.75 25.05 -2.59
N PRO A 54 15.26 24.05 -1.84
CA PRO A 54 15.38 24.08 -0.38
C PRO A 54 16.88 24.18 -0.04
N GLU A 55 17.28 25.29 0.55
CA GLU A 55 18.69 25.63 0.86
C GLU A 55 19.28 24.69 1.92
N THR A 56 18.44 23.86 2.57
CA THR A 56 18.87 22.91 3.62
C THR A 56 18.21 21.55 3.44
N GLY A 57 18.92 20.48 3.83
CA GLY A 57 18.36 19.13 3.85
C GLY A 57 17.08 18.99 4.70
N ALA A 58 16.96 19.80 5.75
CA ALA A 58 15.75 19.86 6.58
C ALA A 58 14.51 20.32 5.79
N GLY A 59 14.66 21.26 4.87
CA GLY A 59 13.58 21.72 4.01
C GLY A 59 13.08 20.64 3.04
N VAL A 60 13.97 19.77 2.54
CA VAL A 60 13.59 18.62 1.70
C VAL A 60 12.81 17.60 2.52
N ILE A 61 13.26 17.29 3.72
CA ILE A 61 12.57 16.34 4.61
C ILE A 61 11.16 16.84 4.93
N GLU A 62 11.00 18.10 5.31
CA GLU A 62 9.72 18.71 5.66
C GLU A 62 8.74 18.74 4.48
N GLN A 63 9.22 18.85 3.24
CA GLN A 63 8.37 18.75 2.05
C GLN A 63 7.81 17.36 1.81
N VAL A 64 8.54 16.30 2.17
CA VAL A 64 8.18 14.89 1.90
C VAL A 64 7.42 14.29 3.07
N ILE A 65 7.89 14.52 4.29
CA ILE A 65 7.35 13.99 5.55
C ILE A 65 7.18 15.14 6.57
N PRO A 66 6.20 16.02 6.37
CA PRO A 66 5.94 17.12 7.29
C PRO A 66 5.78 16.64 8.74
N LYS A 67 6.39 17.35 9.69
CA LYS A 67 6.25 17.04 11.13
C LYS A 67 4.81 17.10 11.62
N ALA A 68 4.00 18.00 11.06
CA ALA A 68 2.59 18.10 11.36
C ALA A 68 1.75 16.89 10.93
N GLY A 69 2.34 16.01 10.11
CA GLY A 69 1.64 14.88 9.50
C GLY A 69 0.78 15.27 8.29
N ILE A 70 0.24 14.27 7.62
CA ILE A 70 -0.64 14.42 6.45
C ILE A 70 -1.97 13.74 6.74
N PRO A 71 -3.07 14.48 6.90
CA PRO A 71 -4.40 13.89 6.99
C PRO A 71 -4.82 13.35 5.63
N THR A 72 -5.39 12.14 5.62
CA THR A 72 -5.76 11.46 4.37
C THR A 72 -7.21 11.69 3.96
N GLY A 73 -8.08 12.08 4.89
CA GLY A 73 -9.53 12.09 4.71
C GLY A 73 -10.16 10.69 4.69
N ILE A 74 -9.37 9.64 4.87
CA ILE A 74 -9.85 8.24 4.94
C ILE A 74 -10.00 7.85 6.41
N VAL A 75 -11.02 7.06 6.72
CA VAL A 75 -11.34 6.59 8.08
C VAL A 75 -11.37 5.07 8.13
N PHE A 76 -11.19 4.49 9.31
CA PHE A 76 -11.29 3.02 9.47
C PHE A 76 -12.75 2.54 9.47
N ASN A 77 -13.71 3.39 9.82
CA ASN A 77 -15.11 2.99 10.06
C ASN A 77 -15.18 1.77 10.99
N ASP A 78 -15.89 0.73 10.56
CA ASP A 78 -16.06 -0.55 11.26
C ASP A 78 -15.10 -1.66 10.78
N SER A 79 -14.13 -1.33 9.91
CA SER A 79 -13.24 -2.34 9.30
C SER A 79 -12.42 -3.12 10.35
N ILE A 80 -11.93 -2.43 11.38
CA ILE A 80 -11.17 -3.08 12.46
C ILE A 80 -12.07 -4.03 13.27
N GLN A 81 -13.32 -3.64 13.58
CA GLN A 81 -14.27 -4.50 14.29
C GLN A 81 -14.62 -5.74 13.48
N LYS A 82 -14.76 -5.62 12.15
CA LYS A 82 -14.98 -6.74 11.25
C LYS A 82 -13.80 -7.72 11.24
N LEU A 83 -12.57 -7.20 11.28
CA LEU A 83 -11.37 -8.02 11.38
C LEU A 83 -11.26 -8.73 12.74
N ILE A 84 -11.66 -8.07 13.83
CA ILE A 84 -11.73 -8.68 15.16
C ILE A 84 -12.79 -9.79 15.18
N ALA A 85 -13.95 -9.54 14.62
CA ALA A 85 -15.02 -10.55 14.52
C ALA A 85 -14.58 -11.77 13.69
N ALA A 86 -13.85 -11.54 12.58
CA ALA A 86 -13.27 -12.60 11.76
C ALA A 86 -12.06 -13.31 12.42
N GLY A 87 -11.56 -12.80 13.55
CA GLY A 87 -10.39 -13.32 14.26
C GLY A 87 -9.06 -12.93 13.61
N ALA A 88 -9.07 -12.14 12.54
CA ALA A 88 -7.86 -11.65 11.87
C ALA A 88 -7.09 -10.66 12.73
N ILE A 89 -7.74 -9.99 13.66
CA ILE A 89 -7.14 -9.23 14.76
C ILE A 89 -7.60 -9.87 16.08
N ASP A 90 -6.64 -10.16 16.96
CA ASP A 90 -6.88 -10.49 18.37
C ASP A 90 -6.52 -9.25 19.19
N PRO A 91 -7.51 -8.56 19.84
CA PRO A 91 -7.24 -7.33 20.55
C PRO A 91 -6.23 -7.48 21.71
N ASP A 92 -6.19 -8.63 22.36
CA ASP A 92 -5.29 -8.86 23.49
C ASP A 92 -3.86 -9.07 23.02
N LYS A 93 -3.66 -9.85 21.95
CA LYS A 93 -2.34 -9.96 21.29
C LYS A 93 -1.88 -8.63 20.74
N PHE A 94 -2.79 -7.85 20.15
CA PHE A 94 -2.45 -6.53 19.60
C PHE A 94 -1.99 -5.58 20.71
N ARG A 95 -2.68 -5.53 21.85
CA ARG A 95 -2.25 -4.76 23.02
C ARG A 95 -0.92 -5.25 23.60
N ALA A 96 -0.72 -6.55 23.69
CA ALA A 96 0.51 -7.14 24.19
C ALA A 96 1.73 -6.89 23.28
N SER A 97 1.52 -6.66 21.98
CA SER A 97 2.59 -6.38 21.02
C SER A 97 3.24 -5.00 21.19
N SER A 98 2.57 -4.06 21.88
CA SER A 98 3.07 -2.71 22.16
C SER A 98 2.62 -2.26 23.55
N PRO A 99 3.51 -2.33 24.57
CA PRO A 99 3.17 -1.90 25.93
C PRO A 99 2.69 -0.44 26.05
N GLU A 100 3.17 0.42 25.16
CA GLU A 100 2.81 1.84 25.08
C GLU A 100 1.86 2.12 23.92
N LEU A 101 0.80 1.31 23.80
CA LEU A 101 -0.17 1.47 22.72
C LEU A 101 -0.86 2.83 22.81
N PRO A 102 -0.81 3.69 21.78
CA PRO A 102 -1.47 4.98 21.80
C PRO A 102 -2.99 4.84 22.03
N ALA A 103 -3.56 5.79 22.78
CA ALA A 103 -4.99 5.76 23.14
C ALA A 103 -5.92 5.66 21.92
N TRP A 104 -5.57 6.30 20.80
CA TRP A 104 -6.35 6.23 19.55
C TRP A 104 -6.38 4.82 18.96
N VAL A 105 -5.26 4.08 19.02
CA VAL A 105 -5.22 2.66 18.60
C VAL A 105 -6.07 1.82 19.55
N GLY A 106 -5.94 2.03 20.86
CA GLY A 106 -6.77 1.36 21.86
C GLY A 106 -8.26 1.52 21.62
N ARG A 107 -8.71 2.75 21.23
CA ARG A 107 -10.11 3.00 20.86
C ARG A 107 -10.54 2.21 19.62
N LEU A 108 -9.70 2.14 18.58
CA LEU A 108 -9.98 1.35 17.37
C LEU A 108 -10.16 -0.14 17.64
N LEU A 109 -9.57 -0.68 18.71
CA LEU A 109 -9.74 -2.10 19.07
C LEU A 109 -11.06 -2.39 19.78
N ILE A 110 -11.82 -1.39 20.19
CA ILE A 110 -13.08 -1.55 20.95
C ILE A 110 -14.31 -0.94 20.25
N ALA A 111 -14.10 0.03 19.35
CA ALA A 111 -15.18 0.74 18.67
C ALA A 111 -14.78 1.11 17.23
N GLN A 112 -15.77 1.33 16.37
CA GLN A 112 -15.56 1.97 15.08
C GLN A 112 -15.07 3.42 15.27
N SER A 113 -14.41 3.97 14.26
CA SER A 113 -13.94 5.35 14.29
C SER A 113 -14.10 6.02 12.94
N ASP A 114 -14.67 7.22 13.00
CA ASP A 114 -14.77 8.16 11.88
C ASP A 114 -13.63 9.20 11.92
N ASP A 115 -12.67 9.03 12.83
CA ASP A 115 -11.48 9.88 12.88
C ASP A 115 -10.62 9.68 11.64
N PRO A 116 -10.20 10.75 10.94
CA PRO A 116 -9.34 10.62 9.77
C PRO A 116 -7.99 9.98 10.10
N ILE A 117 -7.55 9.07 9.25
CA ILE A 117 -6.19 8.53 9.31
C ILE A 117 -5.22 9.67 8.99
N VAL A 118 -4.27 9.90 9.90
CA VAL A 118 -3.20 10.89 9.74
C VAL A 118 -1.87 10.14 9.70
N PHE A 119 -1.13 10.27 8.61
CA PHE A 119 0.26 9.80 8.55
C PHE A 119 1.18 10.85 9.18
N SER A 120 1.87 10.47 10.22
CA SER A 120 2.95 11.20 10.89
C SER A 120 4.06 10.23 11.29
N GLN A 121 5.19 10.74 11.77
CA GLN A 121 6.26 9.88 12.30
C GLN A 121 5.77 9.03 13.47
N ASP A 122 4.85 9.57 14.30
CA ASP A 122 4.33 8.88 15.47
C ASP A 122 3.26 7.85 15.13
N THR A 123 2.47 8.07 14.07
CA THR A 123 1.35 7.18 13.72
C THR A 123 1.74 6.08 12.72
N ALA A 124 2.71 6.35 11.86
CA ALA A 124 3.06 5.46 10.75
C ALA A 124 3.41 4.01 11.18
N PRO A 125 4.14 3.77 12.28
CA PRO A 125 4.44 2.41 12.74
C PRO A 125 3.17 1.61 13.13
N TYR A 126 2.20 2.28 13.76
CA TYR A 126 0.94 1.65 14.15
C TYR A 126 0.02 1.43 12.95
N LEU A 127 0.04 2.37 11.98
CA LEU A 127 -0.76 2.25 10.77
C LEU A 127 -0.36 1.04 9.92
N VAL A 128 0.92 0.63 9.90
CA VAL A 128 1.30 -0.65 9.28
C VAL A 128 0.49 -1.79 9.88
N ASN A 129 0.46 -1.92 11.21
CA ASN A 129 -0.19 -3.03 11.89
C ASN A 129 -1.73 -2.97 11.85
N LEU A 130 -2.33 -1.80 11.64
CA LEU A 130 -3.78 -1.66 11.47
C LEU A 130 -4.23 -1.91 10.03
N LEU A 131 -3.43 -1.51 9.05
CA LEU A 131 -3.75 -1.63 7.62
C LEU A 131 -3.36 -3.00 7.06
N TRP A 132 -2.29 -3.61 7.57
CA TRP A 132 -1.82 -4.92 7.13
C TRP A 132 -2.90 -6.00 7.18
N PRO A 133 -3.64 -6.24 8.30
CA PRO A 133 -4.67 -7.26 8.31
C PRO A 133 -5.85 -6.94 7.38
N ILE A 134 -6.08 -5.68 6.98
CA ILE A 134 -7.05 -5.35 5.94
C ILE A 134 -6.58 -5.93 4.60
N GLY A 135 -5.39 -5.56 4.12
CA GLY A 135 -4.88 -6.06 2.84
C GLY A 135 -4.64 -7.57 2.81
N LEU A 136 -4.28 -8.17 3.97
CA LEU A 136 -4.14 -9.61 4.11
C LEU A 136 -5.48 -10.33 3.93
N SER A 137 -6.52 -9.88 4.63
CA SER A 137 -7.72 -10.69 4.83
C SER A 137 -8.94 -10.23 4.06
N ASN A 138 -8.97 -8.98 3.58
CA ASN A 138 -10.13 -8.48 2.86
C ASN A 138 -10.37 -9.26 1.56
N LYS A 139 -11.63 -9.67 1.37
CA LYS A 139 -12.03 -10.45 0.20
C LYS A 139 -12.13 -9.57 -1.04
N ALA A 140 -11.23 -9.82 -2.00
CA ALA A 140 -11.17 -9.10 -3.27
C ALA A 140 -10.81 -10.05 -4.42
N ALA A 141 -11.45 -9.89 -5.57
CA ALA A 141 -11.21 -10.77 -6.72
C ALA A 141 -9.78 -10.69 -7.25
N PHE A 142 -9.09 -9.57 -7.12
CA PHE A 142 -7.70 -9.44 -7.55
C PHE A 142 -6.73 -10.26 -6.67
N ASN A 143 -7.11 -10.62 -5.45
CA ASN A 143 -6.30 -11.51 -4.62
C ASN A 143 -6.24 -12.94 -5.18
N GLU A 144 -7.25 -13.38 -5.94
CA GLU A 144 -7.25 -14.68 -6.62
C GLU A 144 -6.19 -14.77 -7.73
N ILE A 145 -5.87 -13.65 -8.36
CA ILE A 145 -4.87 -13.56 -9.45
C ILE A 145 -3.53 -12.99 -8.98
N SER A 146 -3.38 -12.72 -7.69
CA SER A 146 -2.13 -12.20 -7.13
C SER A 146 -0.99 -13.20 -7.28
N PRO A 147 0.23 -12.74 -7.63
CA PRO A 147 1.43 -13.58 -7.67
C PRO A 147 1.78 -14.25 -6.33
N ILE A 148 1.19 -13.81 -5.21
CA ILE A 148 1.39 -14.43 -3.89
C ILE A 148 0.82 -15.86 -3.82
N ASN A 149 -0.12 -16.23 -4.70
CA ASN A 149 -0.77 -17.55 -4.73
C ASN A 149 0.20 -18.66 -5.19
N THR A 150 1.14 -18.98 -4.34
CA THR A 150 2.13 -20.06 -4.50
C THR A 150 2.04 -21.03 -3.32
N LEU A 151 2.74 -22.14 -3.40
CA LEU A 151 2.86 -23.07 -2.26
C LEU A 151 3.57 -22.44 -1.06
N SER A 152 4.33 -21.37 -1.27
CA SER A 152 5.04 -20.64 -0.20
C SER A 152 4.19 -19.58 0.50
N ILE A 153 2.93 -19.38 0.10
CA ILE A 153 2.07 -18.33 0.69
C ILE A 153 2.01 -18.37 2.24
N PRO A 154 2.01 -19.51 2.93
CA PRO A 154 2.02 -19.53 4.39
C PRO A 154 3.34 -19.05 5.02
N SER A 155 4.40 -18.85 4.23
CA SER A 155 5.74 -18.51 4.69
C SER A 155 6.13 -17.05 4.40
N PHE A 156 5.34 -16.29 3.65
CA PHE A 156 5.64 -14.88 3.43
C PHE A 156 5.45 -14.04 4.69
N ALA A 157 6.23 -12.98 4.83
CA ALA A 157 6.14 -12.07 5.98
C ALA A 157 4.75 -11.47 6.15
N SER A 158 4.06 -11.17 5.05
CA SER A 158 2.70 -10.59 5.08
C SER A 158 1.61 -11.57 5.49
N THR A 159 1.80 -12.86 5.23
CA THR A 159 0.79 -13.91 5.50
C THR A 159 1.18 -14.70 6.75
N GLY A 160 2.21 -15.55 6.67
CA GLY A 160 2.67 -16.33 7.82
C GLY A 160 3.22 -15.50 8.96
N GLY A 161 3.82 -14.35 8.66
CA GLY A 161 4.35 -13.41 9.65
C GLY A 161 3.29 -12.64 10.44
N TRP A 162 2.03 -12.62 10.03
CA TRP A 162 0.95 -12.01 10.80
C TRP A 162 0.56 -12.90 11.99
N THR A 163 0.98 -12.54 13.18
CA THR A 163 0.79 -13.30 14.43
C THR A 163 -0.22 -12.67 15.39
N LEU A 164 -0.75 -11.49 15.06
CA LEU A 164 -1.70 -10.74 15.91
C LEU A 164 -3.16 -11.15 15.68
N GLY A 165 -3.42 -12.20 14.89
CA GLY A 165 -4.71 -12.83 14.78
C GLY A 165 -4.88 -13.95 15.82
N ARG A 166 -6.11 -14.50 15.95
CA ARG A 166 -6.40 -15.63 16.86
C ARG A 166 -5.60 -16.87 16.52
N GLN A 167 -5.39 -17.14 15.22
CA GLN A 167 -4.58 -18.25 14.74
C GLN A 167 -3.09 -17.87 14.70
N PRO A 168 -2.19 -18.83 14.87
CA PRO A 168 -0.75 -18.55 14.93
C PRO A 168 -0.13 -18.14 13.59
N ASN A 169 -0.79 -18.46 12.46
CA ASN A 169 -0.33 -18.11 11.11
C ASN A 169 -1.43 -17.34 10.38
N GLY A 170 -1.11 -16.13 9.95
CA GLY A 170 -2.07 -15.22 9.32
C GLY A 170 -2.57 -15.68 7.95
N TYR A 171 -1.87 -16.62 7.29
CA TYR A 171 -2.33 -17.18 6.01
C TYR A 171 -3.76 -17.70 6.06
N VAL A 172 -4.22 -18.23 7.21
CA VAL A 172 -5.59 -18.73 7.37
C VAL A 172 -6.66 -17.64 7.11
N TYR A 173 -6.28 -16.37 7.19
CA TYR A 173 -7.18 -15.24 6.95
C TYR A 173 -7.10 -14.70 5.52
N PHE A 174 -6.11 -15.12 4.73
CA PHE A 174 -5.88 -14.56 3.40
C PHE A 174 -7.13 -14.60 2.53
N ASN A 175 -7.59 -13.42 2.08
CA ASN A 175 -8.74 -13.22 1.19
C ASN A 175 -10.07 -13.82 1.71
N ARG A 176 -10.35 -13.74 3.02
CA ARG A 176 -11.53 -14.41 3.64
C ARG A 176 -12.46 -13.49 4.40
N ALA A 177 -12.03 -12.31 4.82
CA ALA A 177 -12.86 -11.37 5.58
C ALA A 177 -13.55 -10.37 4.64
N GLU A 178 -14.75 -9.92 5.00
CA GLU A 178 -15.45 -8.82 4.32
C GLU A 178 -15.28 -7.52 5.13
N ALA A 179 -14.02 -7.12 5.38
CA ALA A 179 -13.70 -5.92 6.15
C ALA A 179 -14.03 -4.64 5.39
N VAL A 180 -13.78 -4.63 4.08
CA VAL A 180 -13.98 -3.47 3.19
C VAL A 180 -14.74 -3.94 1.95
N ARG A 181 -15.89 -3.32 1.67
CA ARG A 181 -16.68 -3.62 0.47
C ARG A 181 -16.30 -2.67 -0.66
N MET A 182 -15.98 -3.22 -1.82
CA MET A 182 -15.64 -2.49 -3.02
C MET A 182 -16.49 -2.93 -4.21
N THR A 183 -16.92 -1.97 -5.02
CA THR A 183 -17.50 -2.25 -6.34
C THR A 183 -16.45 -2.82 -7.29
N ALA A 184 -16.86 -3.43 -8.41
CA ALA A 184 -15.94 -3.91 -9.44
C ALA A 184 -15.03 -2.79 -9.98
N HIS A 185 -15.54 -1.57 -10.13
CA HIS A 185 -14.77 -0.41 -10.57
C HIS A 185 -13.70 -0.02 -9.53
N GLN A 186 -14.05 0.02 -8.25
CA GLN A 186 -13.10 0.31 -7.17
C GLN A 186 -12.00 -0.76 -7.10
N GLN A 187 -12.36 -2.04 -7.22
CA GLN A 187 -11.37 -3.13 -7.29
C GLN A 187 -10.44 -3.00 -8.50
N ALA A 188 -10.96 -2.56 -9.66
CA ALA A 188 -10.14 -2.31 -10.84
C ALA A 188 -9.12 -1.18 -10.61
N MET A 189 -9.53 -0.09 -9.96
CA MET A 189 -8.62 1.00 -9.59
C MET A 189 -7.55 0.55 -8.60
N VAL A 190 -7.92 -0.18 -7.55
CA VAL A 190 -6.95 -0.74 -6.59
C VAL A 190 -5.95 -1.65 -7.29
N LEU A 191 -6.42 -2.57 -8.15
CA LEU A 191 -5.56 -3.46 -8.92
C LEU A 191 -4.56 -2.70 -9.80
N ALA A 192 -5.03 -1.64 -10.49
CA ALA A 192 -4.18 -0.82 -11.35
C ALA A 192 -3.06 -0.14 -10.55
N VAL A 193 -3.39 0.45 -9.39
CA VAL A 193 -2.40 1.10 -8.52
C VAL A 193 -1.48 0.07 -7.89
N ALA A 194 -2.01 -1.04 -7.37
CA ALA A 194 -1.21 -2.09 -6.72
C ALA A 194 -0.19 -2.74 -7.65
N ARG A 195 -0.49 -2.87 -8.96
CA ARG A 195 0.47 -3.37 -9.97
C ARG A 195 1.59 -2.38 -10.27
N ALA A 196 1.31 -1.09 -10.18
CA ALA A 196 2.23 -0.03 -10.59
C ALA A 196 3.03 0.57 -9.43
N THR A 197 2.73 0.22 -8.18
CA THR A 197 3.39 0.78 -7.00
C THR A 197 4.34 -0.23 -6.36
N TYR A 198 5.50 0.28 -5.96
CA TYR A 198 6.58 -0.46 -5.32
C TYR A 198 6.96 0.20 -4.00
N ARG A 199 7.84 -0.45 -3.23
CA ARG A 199 8.35 0.04 -1.93
C ARG A 199 9.81 -0.37 -1.74
N PRO A 200 10.62 0.43 -1.01
CA PRO A 200 12.08 0.23 -0.93
C PRO A 200 12.53 -1.05 -0.23
N CYS A 201 11.66 -1.69 0.56
CA CYS A 201 12.03 -2.91 1.29
C CYS A 201 12.11 -4.18 0.42
N CYS A 202 11.54 -4.17 -0.79
CA CYS A 202 11.53 -5.34 -1.68
C CYS A 202 11.46 -4.94 -3.15
N ASN A 203 11.50 -5.94 -4.05
CA ASN A 203 11.44 -5.71 -5.49
C ASN A 203 10.07 -6.03 -6.11
N ASN A 204 9.11 -6.38 -5.28
CA ASN A 204 7.78 -6.78 -5.73
C ASN A 204 6.82 -5.59 -5.74
N SER A 205 5.84 -5.62 -6.65
CA SER A 205 4.74 -4.64 -6.64
C SER A 205 3.83 -4.86 -5.42
N THR A 206 3.00 -3.87 -5.11
CA THR A 206 2.01 -3.99 -4.03
C THR A 206 1.01 -5.12 -4.26
N LEU A 207 0.71 -5.48 -5.52
CA LEU A 207 -0.13 -6.65 -5.82
C LEU A 207 0.51 -7.97 -5.35
N PHE A 208 1.83 -8.09 -5.44
CA PHE A 208 2.55 -9.17 -4.80
C PHE A 208 2.90 -8.75 -3.37
N GLN A 209 1.91 -8.82 -2.51
CA GLN A 209 1.98 -8.38 -1.12
C GLN A 209 2.74 -9.39 -0.24
N ASP A 210 3.99 -9.68 -0.54
CA ASP A 210 4.82 -10.66 0.17
C ASP A 210 5.35 -10.16 1.53
N CYS A 211 5.32 -8.84 1.77
CA CYS A 211 5.75 -8.23 3.01
C CYS A 211 4.62 -7.43 3.71
N ASN A 212 4.80 -7.12 4.99
CA ASN A 212 3.87 -6.36 5.82
C ASN A 212 3.50 -4.99 5.22
N HIS A 213 4.49 -4.20 4.75
CA HIS A 213 4.23 -2.90 4.10
C HIS A 213 3.43 -3.05 2.79
N GLY A 214 3.68 -4.12 2.02
CA GLY A 214 2.90 -4.37 0.81
C GLY A 214 1.44 -4.68 1.12
N SER A 215 1.20 -5.51 2.12
CA SER A 215 -0.15 -5.82 2.58
C SER A 215 -0.83 -4.59 3.21
N ALA A 216 -0.10 -3.82 4.04
CA ALA A 216 -0.62 -2.58 4.62
C ALA A 216 -0.98 -1.53 3.55
N LEU A 217 -0.14 -1.37 2.53
CA LEU A 217 -0.43 -0.47 1.42
C LEU A 217 -1.67 -0.92 0.63
N LEU A 218 -1.79 -2.22 0.37
CA LEU A 218 -2.98 -2.77 -0.29
C LEU A 218 -4.24 -2.48 0.53
N GLY A 219 -4.21 -2.71 1.86
CA GLY A 219 -5.33 -2.41 2.75
C GLY A 219 -5.71 -0.93 2.78
N LEU A 220 -4.73 -0.02 2.73
CA LEU A 220 -5.00 1.41 2.60
C LEU A 220 -5.69 1.75 1.28
N LEU A 221 -5.24 1.17 0.17
CA LEU A 221 -5.84 1.39 -1.16
C LEU A 221 -7.28 0.87 -1.22
N GLU A 222 -7.55 -0.30 -0.64
CA GLU A 222 -8.90 -0.87 -0.55
C GLU A 222 -9.83 0.03 0.25
N LEU A 223 -9.37 0.45 1.44
CA LEU A 223 -10.13 1.33 2.31
C LEU A 223 -10.44 2.67 1.65
N ALA A 224 -9.44 3.27 1.00
CA ALA A 224 -9.61 4.54 0.30
C ALA A 224 -10.51 4.44 -0.92
N ALA A 225 -10.38 3.37 -1.73
CA ALA A 225 -11.24 3.16 -2.89
C ALA A 225 -12.69 2.97 -2.48
N SER A 226 -12.96 2.23 -1.40
CA SER A 226 -14.32 2.02 -0.88
C SER A 226 -14.99 3.34 -0.46
N GLN A 227 -14.20 4.33 -0.05
CA GLN A 227 -14.64 5.66 0.38
C GLN A 227 -14.61 6.69 -0.76
N GLY A 228 -14.47 6.26 -2.00
CA GLY A 228 -14.61 7.11 -3.18
C GLY A 228 -13.32 7.83 -3.62
N ALA A 229 -12.16 7.40 -3.15
CA ALA A 229 -10.89 7.95 -3.64
C ALA A 229 -10.76 7.74 -5.17
N THR A 230 -10.34 8.77 -5.88
CA THR A 230 -10.03 8.69 -7.31
C THR A 230 -8.72 7.93 -7.56
N LEU A 231 -8.47 7.50 -8.79
CA LEU A 231 -7.23 6.85 -9.17
C LEU A 231 -5.98 7.67 -8.77
N ASN A 232 -6.00 8.98 -9.03
CA ASN A 232 -4.91 9.87 -8.62
C ASN A 232 -4.85 10.04 -7.09
N GLY A 233 -5.99 9.99 -6.40
CA GLY A 233 -6.06 9.97 -4.93
C GLY A 233 -5.38 8.73 -4.35
N LEU A 234 -5.60 7.56 -4.94
CA LEU A 234 -4.93 6.31 -4.53
C LEU A 234 -3.41 6.37 -4.70
N TYR A 235 -2.90 6.92 -5.82
CA TYR A 235 -1.45 7.12 -5.98
C TYR A 235 -0.88 8.10 -4.95
N ARG A 236 -1.61 9.18 -4.64
CA ARG A 236 -1.20 10.15 -3.62
C ARG A 236 -1.12 9.51 -2.23
N LEU A 237 -2.12 8.73 -1.85
CA LEU A 237 -2.13 8.00 -0.59
C LEU A 237 -1.01 6.96 -0.51
N ALA A 238 -0.75 6.24 -1.59
CA ALA A 238 0.36 5.29 -1.67
C ALA A 238 1.71 5.99 -1.46
N LEU A 239 1.91 7.16 -2.08
CA LEU A 239 3.14 7.94 -1.91
C LEU A 239 3.27 8.47 -0.48
N THR A 240 2.17 8.99 0.10
CA THR A 240 2.15 9.45 1.50
C THR A 240 2.53 8.32 2.45
N ALA A 241 1.86 7.17 2.37
CA ALA A 241 2.15 6.02 3.24
C ALA A 241 3.60 5.57 3.12
N ASN A 242 4.08 5.34 1.90
CA ASN A 242 5.46 4.93 1.67
C ASN A 242 6.47 5.96 2.19
N SER A 243 6.19 7.27 2.04
CA SER A 243 7.11 8.31 2.50
C SER A 243 7.33 8.25 4.01
N TYR A 244 6.27 8.01 4.80
CA TYR A 244 6.38 7.88 6.25
C TYR A 244 6.90 6.52 6.70
N TRP A 245 6.62 5.44 5.95
CA TRP A 245 7.16 4.11 6.27
C TRP A 245 8.64 3.96 5.89
N PHE A 246 9.13 4.76 4.93
CA PHE A 246 10.52 4.74 4.47
C PHE A 246 11.12 6.15 4.51
N PRO A 247 11.24 6.76 5.72
CA PRO A 247 11.64 8.15 5.89
C PRO A 247 13.07 8.47 5.42
N ASP A 248 13.92 7.46 5.29
CA ASP A 248 15.28 7.60 4.75
C ASP A 248 15.33 7.58 3.22
N ASN A 249 14.31 6.99 2.55
CA ASN A 249 14.31 6.79 1.12
C ASN A 249 13.68 7.95 0.34
N TYR A 250 12.46 8.35 0.69
CA TYR A 250 11.70 9.32 -0.10
C TYR A 250 12.26 10.75 -0.04
N PRO A 251 12.80 11.25 1.09
CA PRO A 251 13.54 12.52 1.08
C PRO A 251 14.77 12.49 0.17
N LYS A 252 15.50 11.37 0.10
CA LYS A 252 16.60 11.21 -0.87
C LYS A 252 16.09 11.19 -2.31
N THR A 253 14.92 10.59 -2.57
CA THR A 253 14.29 10.64 -3.90
C THR A 253 13.92 12.08 -4.27
N ALA A 254 13.37 12.86 -3.35
CA ALA A 254 13.09 14.28 -3.57
C ALA A 254 14.37 15.08 -3.87
N LEU A 255 15.43 14.84 -3.09
CA LEU A 255 16.74 15.45 -3.32
C LEU A 255 17.32 15.07 -4.69
N TYR A 256 17.18 13.82 -5.11
CA TYR A 256 17.60 13.33 -6.41
C TYR A 256 16.92 14.09 -7.56
N PHE A 257 15.60 14.19 -7.54
CA PHE A 257 14.85 14.90 -8.57
C PHE A 257 15.15 16.39 -8.55
N SER A 258 15.28 17.01 -7.38
CA SER A 258 15.66 18.40 -7.24
C SER A 258 17.05 18.67 -7.83
N HIS A 259 18.04 17.83 -7.48
CA HIS A 259 19.43 18.04 -7.89
C HIS A 259 19.65 17.76 -9.38
N PHE A 260 19.18 16.62 -9.91
CA PHE A 260 19.49 16.18 -11.27
C PHE A 260 18.47 16.61 -12.31
N HIS A 261 17.20 16.82 -11.91
CA HIS A 261 16.10 17.11 -12.84
C HIS A 261 15.49 18.49 -12.66
N ARG A 262 15.91 19.26 -11.65
CA ARG A 262 15.37 20.58 -11.32
C ARG A 262 13.85 20.56 -11.07
N GLN A 263 13.36 19.45 -10.52
CA GLN A 263 11.94 19.26 -10.20
C GLN A 263 11.70 19.33 -8.69
N SER A 264 10.66 20.08 -8.30
CA SER A 264 10.16 20.09 -6.93
C SER A 264 9.42 18.80 -6.63
N TRP A 265 9.50 18.33 -5.38
CA TRP A 265 8.75 17.14 -4.92
C TRP A 265 7.27 17.16 -5.30
N ARG A 266 6.64 18.35 -5.26
CA ARG A 266 5.22 18.53 -5.56
C ARG A 266 4.88 18.37 -7.04
N ASP A 267 5.87 18.59 -7.92
CA ASP A 267 5.69 18.61 -9.37
C ASP A 267 6.03 17.28 -10.03
N ILE A 268 6.56 16.31 -9.25
CA ILE A 268 6.93 15.00 -9.78
C ILE A 268 5.69 14.13 -9.87
N ASP A 269 5.52 13.43 -11.00
CA ASP A 269 4.46 12.44 -11.15
C ASP A 269 4.60 11.33 -10.09
N GLN A 270 3.58 11.15 -9.29
CA GLN A 270 3.54 10.17 -8.21
C GLN A 270 3.68 8.72 -8.73
N LYS A 271 3.18 8.45 -9.94
CA LYS A 271 3.35 7.14 -10.60
C LYS A 271 4.81 6.87 -10.93
N LEU A 272 5.54 7.91 -11.36
CA LEU A 272 6.97 7.82 -11.63
C LEU A 272 7.73 7.51 -10.33
N ILE A 273 7.48 8.25 -9.26
CA ILE A 273 8.14 8.03 -7.97
C ILE A 273 7.87 6.61 -7.45
N LEU A 274 6.61 6.14 -7.51
CA LEU A 274 6.18 4.84 -7.00
C LEU A 274 6.53 3.66 -7.93
N SER A 275 7.10 3.92 -9.10
CA SER A 275 7.49 2.87 -10.04
C SER A 275 8.62 1.99 -9.51
N ALA A 276 8.83 0.83 -10.14
CA ALA A 276 9.95 -0.05 -9.82
C ALA A 276 11.31 0.67 -9.88
N ALA A 277 11.46 1.62 -10.79
CA ALA A 277 12.72 2.35 -10.99
C ALA A 277 13.11 3.22 -9.78
N TYR A 278 12.12 3.77 -9.06
CA TYR A 278 12.40 4.73 -7.99
C TYR A 278 11.90 4.29 -6.61
N SER A 279 11.15 3.20 -6.52
CA SER A 279 10.57 2.70 -5.27
C SER A 279 10.79 1.22 -5.01
N SER A 280 11.29 0.40 -5.95
CA SER A 280 11.73 -0.94 -5.57
C SER A 280 13.10 -0.89 -4.90
N GLY A 281 13.44 -1.89 -4.09
CA GLY A 281 14.72 -1.94 -3.38
C GLY A 281 15.93 -1.78 -4.32
N SER A 282 16.00 -2.58 -5.39
CA SER A 282 17.09 -2.50 -6.36
C SER A 282 17.01 -1.27 -7.27
N GLY A 283 15.80 -0.87 -7.68
CA GLY A 283 15.59 0.29 -8.53
C GLY A 283 15.96 1.58 -7.82
N TRP A 284 15.51 1.76 -6.59
CA TRP A 284 15.85 2.90 -5.77
C TRP A 284 17.35 2.98 -5.47
N GLU A 285 17.97 1.88 -5.10
CA GLU A 285 19.43 1.83 -4.86
C GLU A 285 20.21 2.24 -6.11
N THR A 286 19.84 1.72 -7.28
CA THR A 286 20.54 1.99 -8.53
C THR A 286 20.32 3.41 -9.05
N ASN A 287 19.05 3.85 -9.07
CA ASN A 287 18.70 5.10 -9.75
C ASN A 287 18.72 6.33 -8.85
N VAL A 288 18.60 6.17 -7.54
CA VAL A 288 18.58 7.27 -6.57
C VAL A 288 19.85 7.26 -5.72
N ASN A 289 19.99 6.27 -4.84
CA ASN A 289 20.99 6.29 -3.77
C ASN A 289 22.43 6.25 -4.33
N SER A 290 22.70 5.36 -5.27
CA SER A 290 24.03 5.27 -5.90
C SER A 290 24.40 6.51 -6.69
N ARG A 291 23.42 7.18 -7.33
CA ARG A 291 23.68 8.43 -8.08
C ARG A 291 23.97 9.61 -7.15
N LEU A 292 23.20 9.76 -6.07
CA LEU A 292 23.47 10.77 -5.04
C LEU A 292 24.85 10.57 -4.42
N ARG A 293 25.22 9.34 -4.07
CA ARG A 293 26.55 9.03 -3.52
C ARG A 293 27.70 9.39 -4.48
N ARG A 294 27.57 9.03 -5.77
CA ARG A 294 28.60 9.37 -6.78
C ARG A 294 28.75 10.88 -6.98
N ALA A 295 27.67 11.63 -6.80
CA ALA A 295 27.70 13.09 -6.90
C ALA A 295 28.08 13.78 -5.58
N ASN A 296 28.38 13.03 -4.51
CA ASN A 296 28.62 13.54 -3.16
C ASN A 296 27.47 14.43 -2.63
N VAL A 297 26.22 14.13 -3.05
CA VAL A 297 25.02 14.82 -2.60
C VAL A 297 24.43 14.05 -1.43
N THR A 298 24.40 14.69 -0.27
CA THR A 298 23.94 14.08 0.98
C THR A 298 22.76 14.82 1.57
N LEU A 299 21.90 14.10 2.29
CA LEU A 299 20.80 14.66 3.07
C LEU A 299 21.18 14.56 4.55
N PRO A 300 21.40 15.69 5.26
CA PRO A 300 21.73 15.66 6.67
C PRO A 300 20.65 14.94 7.49
N GLY A 301 21.09 14.12 8.46
CA GLY A 301 20.18 13.42 9.38
C GLY A 301 19.56 12.10 8.86
N THR A 302 19.87 11.70 7.62
CA THR A 302 19.44 10.38 7.12
C THR A 302 20.52 9.32 7.36
N THR A 303 20.11 8.11 7.76
CA THR A 303 21.02 6.97 7.91
C THR A 303 21.19 6.28 6.55
N ASN A 304 22.36 5.63 6.34
CA ASN A 304 22.58 4.80 5.14
C ASN A 304 22.04 3.36 5.33
N ARG A 305 21.20 3.12 6.34
CA ARG A 305 20.63 1.80 6.57
C ARG A 305 19.46 1.58 5.61
N GLN A 306 19.54 0.51 4.83
CA GLN A 306 18.41 -0.05 4.13
C GLN A 306 17.50 -0.69 5.17
N GLN A 307 16.29 -0.16 5.32
CA GLN A 307 15.30 -0.78 6.21
C GLN A 307 14.75 -2.02 5.49
N GLY A 308 15.10 -3.20 5.99
CA GLY A 308 14.47 -4.46 5.59
C GLY A 308 13.07 -4.61 6.20
N CYS A 309 12.29 -5.48 5.61
CA CYS A 309 11.04 -5.95 6.22
C CYS A 309 11.33 -6.94 7.34
#